data_2c5f94dae356b5ffb36e2d059e41f390
#
_entry.id   2c5f94dae356b5ffb36e2d059e41f390
#
_cell.length_a   1.000
_cell.length_b   1.000
_cell.length_c   1.000
_cell.angle_alpha   90.00
_cell.angle_beta   90.00
_cell.angle_gamma   90.00
#
_symmetry.space_group_name_H-M   'P 1'
#
loop_
_entity.id
_entity.type
_entity.pdbx_description
1 polymer ?
#
loop_
_entity_poly.entity_id
_entity_poly.type
_entity_poly.pdbx_seq_one_letter_code
_entity_poly.pdbx_strand_id
1 'polypeptide(L)'
;MGYLSINKDNRLFWLGRYQERVLTTLSYMLSKYDQMIDSEDFDYAKYCEDLGIANHYQDASHFMECYLFNKDNPDSVRTAAEMMIGNGIVLRDTISSKTLSYLQMAVYALDLAAESKSPIVELQQVIDDLMAFRGSYDDFIENENMRNIIKCGSGVERISLSLSLSYHLKAVATEIHKLLSRLEKTKLKTDPTALKILWDAELAEPGREPIPVKKLIEADENLFLVWEMQPAGCILAWGTSDW
;
A
#
# COMPACT_ATOMS: atom_id res chain seq x y z
N MET A 1 13.60 -24.92 11.64
CA MET A 1 13.32 -23.54 12.13
C MET A 1 13.14 -22.49 11.00
N GLY A 2 13.55 -22.73 9.74
CA GLY A 2 13.49 -21.75 8.65
C GLY A 2 12.08 -21.39 8.14
N TYR A 3 11.18 -22.34 8.01
CA TYR A 3 9.86 -22.10 7.38
C TYR A 3 8.91 -21.19 8.18
N LEU A 4 8.94 -21.22 9.51
CA LEU A 4 8.12 -20.35 10.36
C LEU A 4 8.57 -18.88 10.31
N SER A 5 9.88 -18.67 10.14
CA SER A 5 10.45 -17.31 10.00
C SER A 5 10.05 -16.67 8.67
N ILE A 6 10.16 -17.39 7.57
CA ILE A 6 9.82 -16.90 6.22
C ILE A 6 8.34 -16.49 6.14
N ASN A 7 7.43 -17.30 6.69
CA ASN A 7 6.01 -16.97 6.70
C ASN A 7 5.71 -15.72 7.54
N LYS A 8 6.42 -15.54 8.66
CA LYS A 8 6.26 -14.37 9.53
C LYS A 8 6.73 -13.08 8.86
N ASP A 9 7.92 -13.11 8.26
CA ASP A 9 8.50 -11.96 7.57
C ASP A 9 7.62 -11.56 6.36
N ASN A 10 7.10 -12.56 5.64
CA ASN A 10 6.14 -12.35 4.56
C ASN A 10 4.88 -11.61 5.06
N ARG A 11 4.27 -12.09 6.15
CA ARG A 11 3.08 -11.46 6.71
C ARG A 11 3.33 -10.04 7.21
N LEU A 12 4.50 -9.76 7.79
CA LEU A 12 4.89 -8.41 8.20
C LEU A 12 5.03 -7.47 7.00
N PHE A 13 5.65 -7.94 5.93
CA PHE A 13 5.79 -7.17 4.69
C PHE A 13 4.41 -6.86 4.08
N TRP A 14 3.55 -7.86 3.92
CA TRP A 14 2.21 -7.68 3.37
C TRP A 14 1.29 -6.85 4.28
N LEU A 15 1.45 -6.95 5.60
CA LEU A 15 0.78 -6.04 6.52
C LEU A 15 1.13 -4.58 6.20
N GLY A 16 2.41 -4.30 5.98
CA GLY A 16 2.87 -2.97 5.56
C GLY A 16 2.28 -2.54 4.22
N ARG A 17 2.28 -3.43 3.22
CA ARG A 17 1.69 -3.13 1.90
C ARG A 17 0.20 -2.82 1.98
N TYR A 18 -0.60 -3.69 2.59
CA TYR A 18 -2.06 -3.48 2.67
C TYR A 18 -2.43 -2.25 3.49
N GLN A 19 -1.75 -2.02 4.62
CA GLN A 19 -1.96 -0.80 5.41
C GLN A 19 -1.71 0.46 4.57
N GLU A 20 -0.61 0.48 3.82
CA GLU A 20 -0.26 1.62 3.00
C GLU A 20 -1.20 1.79 1.79
N ARG A 21 -1.64 0.68 1.19
CA ARG A 21 -2.63 0.70 0.11
C ARG A 21 -3.92 1.37 0.56
N VAL A 22 -4.47 0.95 1.70
CA VAL A 22 -5.69 1.57 2.26
C VAL A 22 -5.43 3.05 2.53
N LEU A 23 -4.34 3.39 3.22
CA LEU A 23 -4.02 4.76 3.60
C LEU A 23 -3.83 5.68 2.39
N THR A 24 -2.98 5.28 1.44
CA THR A 24 -2.65 6.11 0.27
C THR A 24 -3.85 6.24 -0.67
N THR A 25 -4.60 5.14 -0.89
CA THR A 25 -5.81 5.17 -1.72
C THR A 25 -6.87 6.11 -1.13
N LEU A 26 -7.18 5.99 0.16
CA LEU A 26 -8.15 6.89 0.80
C LEU A 26 -7.68 8.35 0.79
N SER A 27 -6.40 8.60 1.06
CA SER A 27 -5.84 9.95 1.00
C SER A 27 -5.95 10.56 -0.40
N TYR A 28 -5.67 9.76 -1.44
CA TYR A 28 -5.86 10.16 -2.83
C TYR A 28 -7.32 10.45 -3.15
N MET A 29 -8.23 9.54 -2.79
CA MET A 29 -9.68 9.70 -3.04
C MET A 29 -10.24 10.94 -2.35
N LEU A 30 -9.90 11.17 -1.08
CA LEU A 30 -10.35 12.38 -0.36
C LEU A 30 -9.81 13.66 -1.00
N SER A 31 -8.55 13.65 -1.46
CA SER A 31 -7.99 14.82 -2.17
C SER A 31 -8.71 15.12 -3.49
N LYS A 32 -9.24 14.09 -4.16
CA LYS A 32 -10.02 14.23 -5.39
C LYS A 32 -11.48 14.61 -5.11
N TYR A 33 -12.01 14.19 -3.97
CA TYR A 33 -13.35 14.55 -3.56
C TYR A 33 -13.52 16.06 -3.39
N ASP A 34 -12.55 16.74 -2.81
CA ASP A 34 -12.55 18.21 -2.71
C ASP A 34 -12.58 18.87 -4.10
N GLN A 35 -11.85 18.30 -5.08
CA GLN A 35 -11.89 18.76 -6.47
C GLN A 35 -13.25 18.49 -7.15
N MET A 36 -13.92 17.38 -6.81
CA MET A 36 -15.25 17.06 -7.34
C MET A 36 -16.34 18.02 -6.85
N ILE A 37 -16.23 18.55 -5.63
CA ILE A 37 -17.14 19.58 -5.12
C ILE A 37 -16.99 20.89 -5.91
N ASP A 38 -15.78 21.20 -6.36
CA ASP A 38 -15.43 22.45 -7.03
C ASP A 38 -15.67 22.44 -8.57
N SER A 39 -16.02 21.32 -9.23
CA SER A 39 -16.50 21.35 -10.63
C SER A 39 -16.03 20.26 -11.62
N GLU A 40 -15.19 19.32 -11.27
CA GLU A 40 -14.71 18.33 -12.24
C GLU A 40 -15.09 16.90 -11.84
N ASP A 41 -15.71 16.16 -12.77
CA ASP A 41 -15.99 14.73 -12.58
C ASP A 41 -14.67 13.96 -12.40
N PHE A 42 -14.62 13.13 -11.35
CA PHE A 42 -13.50 12.23 -11.13
C PHE A 42 -13.40 11.19 -12.26
N ASP A 43 -12.29 11.19 -12.98
CA ASP A 43 -12.02 10.21 -14.05
C ASP A 43 -11.62 8.85 -13.47
N TYR A 44 -12.65 8.08 -13.07
CA TYR A 44 -12.43 6.74 -12.52
C TYR A 44 -11.92 5.75 -13.58
N ALA A 45 -12.19 5.98 -14.86
CA ALA A 45 -11.71 5.12 -15.94
C ALA A 45 -10.18 5.23 -16.06
N LYS A 46 -9.67 6.46 -16.04
CA LYS A 46 -8.24 6.70 -16.00
C LYS A 46 -7.59 6.17 -14.74
N TYR A 47 -8.25 6.30 -13.60
CA TYR A 47 -7.75 5.73 -12.33
C TYR A 47 -7.58 4.21 -12.43
N CYS A 48 -8.57 3.51 -13.01
CA CYS A 48 -8.49 2.08 -13.25
C CYS A 48 -7.35 1.72 -14.20
N GLU A 49 -7.18 2.47 -15.29
CA GLU A 49 -6.08 2.30 -16.25
C GLU A 49 -4.71 2.49 -15.58
N ASP A 50 -4.53 3.57 -14.83
CA ASP A 50 -3.28 3.91 -14.13
C ASP A 50 -2.87 2.84 -13.11
N LEU A 51 -3.83 2.15 -12.51
CA LEU A 51 -3.59 1.04 -11.57
C LEU A 51 -3.66 -0.34 -12.21
N GLY A 52 -3.98 -0.46 -13.50
CA GLY A 52 -4.12 -1.73 -14.19
C GLY A 52 -5.25 -2.61 -13.64
N ILE A 53 -6.27 -2.02 -13.02
CA ILE A 53 -7.46 -2.73 -12.52
C ILE A 53 -8.58 -2.71 -13.55
N ALA A 54 -9.39 -3.78 -13.57
CA ALA A 54 -10.47 -3.90 -14.54
C ALA A 54 -11.58 -2.87 -14.26
N ASN A 55 -11.97 -2.10 -15.29
CA ASN A 55 -13.08 -1.16 -15.18
C ASN A 55 -14.41 -1.86 -15.44
N HIS A 56 -15.13 -2.20 -14.38
CA HIS A 56 -16.46 -2.81 -14.40
C HIS A 56 -17.57 -1.84 -13.93
N TYR A 57 -17.23 -0.57 -13.74
CA TYR A 57 -18.09 0.41 -13.11
C TYR A 57 -18.94 1.15 -14.15
N GLN A 58 -20.18 1.47 -13.78
CA GLN A 58 -21.17 2.12 -14.67
C GLN A 58 -20.95 3.64 -14.70
N ASP A 59 -20.63 4.22 -13.57
CA ASP A 59 -20.40 5.64 -13.35
C ASP A 59 -19.52 5.88 -12.12
N ALA A 60 -19.18 7.12 -11.84
CA ALA A 60 -18.31 7.50 -10.73
C ALA A 60 -18.90 7.13 -9.35
N SER A 61 -20.22 7.21 -9.18
CA SER A 61 -20.85 6.83 -7.92
C SER A 61 -20.77 5.33 -7.67
N HIS A 62 -21.06 4.53 -8.70
CA HIS A 62 -20.92 3.08 -8.65
C HIS A 62 -19.45 2.65 -8.46
N PHE A 63 -18.49 3.38 -9.09
CA PHE A 63 -17.08 3.18 -8.82
C PHE A 63 -16.76 3.41 -7.35
N MET A 64 -17.13 4.55 -6.78
CA MET A 64 -16.82 4.90 -5.39
C MET A 64 -17.40 3.87 -4.41
N GLU A 65 -18.67 3.47 -4.59
CA GLU A 65 -19.31 2.47 -3.74
C GLU A 65 -18.60 1.11 -3.84
N CYS A 66 -18.43 0.60 -5.05
CA CYS A 66 -17.86 -0.73 -5.26
C CYS A 66 -16.35 -0.79 -4.97
N TYR A 67 -15.61 0.27 -5.31
CA TYR A 67 -14.17 0.28 -5.08
C TYR A 67 -13.80 0.51 -3.61
N LEU A 68 -14.58 1.31 -2.88
CA LEU A 68 -14.32 1.52 -1.46
C LEU A 68 -14.83 0.37 -0.59
N PHE A 69 -16.04 -0.15 -0.83
CA PHE A 69 -16.76 -0.93 0.17
C PHE A 69 -17.12 -2.36 -0.22
N ASN A 70 -17.08 -2.73 -1.51
CA ASN A 70 -17.51 -4.06 -1.93
C ASN A 70 -16.48 -5.13 -1.56
N LYS A 71 -16.85 -6.09 -0.71
CA LYS A 71 -16.04 -7.24 -0.28
C LYS A 71 -15.75 -8.24 -1.40
N ASP A 72 -16.64 -8.33 -2.37
CA ASP A 72 -16.51 -9.27 -3.50
C ASP A 72 -15.63 -8.72 -4.62
N ASN A 73 -15.26 -7.43 -4.54
CA ASN A 73 -14.30 -6.83 -5.45
C ASN A 73 -12.87 -7.02 -4.91
N PRO A 74 -12.03 -7.84 -5.56
CA PRO A 74 -10.67 -8.13 -5.09
C PRO A 74 -9.77 -6.89 -5.04
N ASP A 75 -10.08 -5.87 -5.85
CA ASP A 75 -9.30 -4.63 -5.95
C ASP A 75 -9.78 -3.56 -4.96
N SER A 76 -10.85 -3.81 -4.21
CA SER A 76 -11.45 -2.82 -3.33
C SER A 76 -10.57 -2.48 -2.11
N VAL A 77 -10.75 -1.26 -1.61
CA VAL A 77 -10.18 -0.82 -0.33
C VAL A 77 -10.63 -1.73 0.80
N ARG A 78 -11.89 -2.19 0.77
CA ARG A 78 -12.45 -3.10 1.79
C ARG A 78 -11.73 -4.44 1.80
N THR A 79 -11.44 -5.02 0.64
CA THR A 79 -10.66 -6.26 0.53
C THR A 79 -9.23 -6.07 1.02
N ALA A 80 -8.57 -4.97 0.65
CA ALA A 80 -7.25 -4.64 1.17
C ALA A 80 -7.25 -4.50 2.71
N ALA A 81 -8.28 -3.89 3.29
CA ALA A 81 -8.44 -3.76 4.74
C ALA A 81 -8.66 -5.12 5.43
N GLU A 82 -9.38 -6.05 4.81
CA GLU A 82 -9.52 -7.43 5.32
C GLU A 82 -8.20 -8.20 5.32
N MET A 83 -7.40 -8.07 4.25
CA MET A 83 -6.07 -8.66 4.18
C MET A 83 -5.12 -8.06 5.21
N MET A 84 -5.20 -6.75 5.43
CA MET A 84 -4.46 -6.03 6.45
C MET A 84 -4.76 -6.56 7.85
N ILE A 85 -6.03 -6.59 8.25
CA ILE A 85 -6.43 -7.05 9.59
C ILE A 85 -6.17 -8.55 9.78
N GLY A 86 -6.35 -9.37 8.75
CA GLY A 86 -6.03 -10.80 8.77
C GLY A 86 -4.55 -11.04 9.09
N ASN A 87 -3.63 -10.32 8.44
CA ASN A 87 -2.21 -10.37 8.78
C ASN A 87 -1.94 -9.85 10.20
N GLY A 88 -2.58 -8.75 10.60
CA GLY A 88 -2.45 -8.18 11.94
C GLY A 88 -2.84 -9.16 13.05
N ILE A 89 -3.96 -9.88 12.90
CA ILE A 89 -4.43 -10.89 13.87
C ILE A 89 -3.42 -12.02 14.02
N VAL A 90 -2.87 -12.54 12.91
CA VAL A 90 -1.86 -13.61 12.95
C VAL A 90 -0.55 -13.12 13.60
N LEU A 91 -0.24 -11.86 13.42
CA LEU A 91 0.98 -11.23 13.94
C LEU A 91 0.83 -10.60 15.33
N ARG A 92 -0.34 -10.73 16.00
CA ARG A 92 -0.67 -9.99 17.23
C ARG A 92 0.41 -10.08 18.33
N ASP A 93 1.01 -11.27 18.47
CA ASP A 93 2.08 -11.50 19.47
C ASP A 93 3.41 -10.82 19.09
N THR A 94 3.52 -10.35 17.84
CA THR A 94 4.69 -9.64 17.31
C THR A 94 4.51 -8.14 17.32
N ILE A 95 3.33 -7.66 16.90
CA ILE A 95 3.03 -6.24 16.77
C ILE A 95 2.39 -5.64 18.02
N SER A 96 2.05 -6.44 19.02
CA SER A 96 1.30 -6.14 20.22
C SER A 96 -0.22 -5.94 19.98
N SER A 97 -1.01 -6.20 21.04
CA SER A 97 -2.47 -5.99 21.01
C SER A 97 -2.83 -4.51 20.85
N LYS A 98 -1.99 -3.60 21.37
CA LYS A 98 -2.23 -2.16 21.26
C LYS A 98 -2.06 -1.66 19.83
N THR A 99 -1.01 -2.11 19.15
CA THR A 99 -0.82 -1.80 17.72
C THR A 99 -1.92 -2.42 16.86
N LEU A 100 -2.33 -3.66 17.16
CA LEU A 100 -3.43 -4.33 16.46
C LEU A 100 -4.76 -3.56 16.63
N SER A 101 -5.01 -2.93 17.79
CA SER A 101 -6.27 -2.22 18.01
C SER A 101 -6.48 -1.05 17.05
N TYR A 102 -5.43 -0.38 16.60
CA TYR A 102 -5.54 0.68 15.58
C TYR A 102 -6.01 0.13 14.23
N LEU A 103 -5.55 -1.06 13.83
CA LEU A 103 -6.06 -1.71 12.61
C LEU A 103 -7.53 -2.09 12.75
N GLN A 104 -7.95 -2.57 13.93
CA GLN A 104 -9.35 -2.89 14.20
C GLN A 104 -10.24 -1.65 14.17
N MET A 105 -9.77 -0.52 14.72
CA MET A 105 -10.47 0.77 14.67
C MET A 105 -10.61 1.26 13.23
N ALA A 106 -9.55 1.18 12.42
CA ALA A 106 -9.60 1.54 11.01
C ALA A 106 -10.62 0.71 10.22
N VAL A 107 -10.69 -0.60 10.43
CA VAL A 107 -11.68 -1.48 9.77
C VAL A 107 -13.09 -1.13 10.24
N TYR A 108 -13.29 -0.88 11.53
CA TYR A 108 -14.59 -0.48 12.08
C TYR A 108 -15.05 0.87 11.51
N ALA A 109 -14.14 1.86 11.40
CA ALA A 109 -14.46 3.14 10.78
C ALA A 109 -14.83 2.99 9.29
N LEU A 110 -14.15 2.06 8.57
CA LEU A 110 -14.51 1.75 7.18
C LEU A 110 -15.89 1.11 7.05
N ASP A 111 -16.27 0.21 7.99
CA ASP A 111 -17.61 -0.35 8.03
C ASP A 111 -18.67 0.72 8.32
N LEU A 112 -18.41 1.66 9.22
CA LEU A 112 -19.30 2.81 9.47
C LEU A 112 -19.43 3.71 8.24
N ALA A 113 -18.33 3.95 7.52
CA ALA A 113 -18.34 4.75 6.30
C ALA A 113 -19.25 4.13 5.22
N ALA A 114 -19.26 2.79 5.10
CA ALA A 114 -20.11 2.07 4.14
C ALA A 114 -21.63 2.26 4.41
N GLU A 115 -22.02 2.52 5.66
CA GLU A 115 -23.42 2.73 6.06
C GLU A 115 -23.78 4.22 6.14
N SER A 116 -22.80 5.13 6.03
CA SER A 116 -22.98 6.56 6.21
C SER A 116 -23.55 7.23 4.95
N LYS A 117 -24.38 8.26 5.18
CA LYS A 117 -24.83 9.14 4.09
C LYS A 117 -23.79 10.18 3.66
N SER A 118 -22.75 10.36 4.45
CA SER A 118 -21.66 11.30 4.21
C SER A 118 -20.36 10.68 4.70
N PRO A 119 -19.80 9.71 3.97
CA PRO A 119 -18.74 8.83 4.46
C PRO A 119 -17.38 9.49 4.68
N ILE A 120 -17.22 10.76 4.33
CA ILE A 120 -15.91 11.46 4.37
C ILE A 120 -15.33 11.51 5.77
N VAL A 121 -16.17 11.77 6.79
CA VAL A 121 -15.73 11.89 8.20
C VAL A 121 -15.20 10.53 8.68
N GLU A 122 -15.92 9.46 8.39
CA GLU A 122 -15.53 8.10 8.76
C GLU A 122 -14.30 7.64 7.97
N LEU A 123 -14.19 7.98 6.68
CA LEU A 123 -13.00 7.71 5.87
C LEU A 123 -11.77 8.48 6.37
N GLN A 124 -11.94 9.72 6.86
CA GLN A 124 -10.86 10.44 7.52
C GLN A 124 -10.43 9.72 8.81
N GLN A 125 -11.38 9.18 9.59
CA GLN A 125 -11.06 8.39 10.78
C GLN A 125 -10.23 7.13 10.43
N VAL A 126 -10.52 6.45 9.33
CA VAL A 126 -9.69 5.33 8.84
C VAL A 126 -8.24 5.78 8.64
N ILE A 127 -8.04 6.93 8.00
CA ILE A 127 -6.71 7.50 7.79
C ILE A 127 -6.01 7.77 9.12
N ASP A 128 -6.70 8.41 10.07
CA ASP A 128 -6.14 8.78 11.38
C ASP A 128 -5.75 7.54 12.18
N ASP A 129 -6.57 6.50 12.18
CA ASP A 129 -6.28 5.21 12.84
C ASP A 129 -5.07 4.51 12.21
N LEU A 130 -4.93 4.53 10.87
CA LEU A 130 -3.77 3.98 10.19
C LEU A 130 -2.51 4.81 10.41
N MET A 131 -2.63 6.13 10.57
CA MET A 131 -1.49 6.97 10.97
C MET A 131 -1.08 6.68 12.42
N ALA A 132 -2.01 6.44 13.33
CA ALA A 132 -1.74 6.01 14.70
C ALA A 132 -1.08 4.61 14.72
N PHE A 133 -1.54 3.67 13.88
CA PHE A 133 -0.88 2.38 13.69
C PHE A 133 0.59 2.56 13.27
N ARG A 134 0.87 3.40 12.28
CA ARG A 134 2.24 3.69 11.82
C ARG A 134 3.10 4.32 12.92
N GLY A 135 2.54 5.23 13.68
CA GLY A 135 3.22 5.86 14.82
C GLY A 135 3.56 4.89 15.94
N SER A 136 2.78 3.80 16.06
CA SER A 136 2.95 2.81 17.12
C SER A 136 4.12 1.83 16.91
N TYR A 137 4.73 1.77 15.74
CA TYR A 137 5.75 0.77 15.42
C TYR A 137 6.97 0.83 16.35
N ASP A 138 7.48 2.02 16.58
CA ASP A 138 8.72 2.21 17.31
C ASP A 138 8.51 2.04 18.83
N ASP A 139 7.28 2.24 19.30
CA ASP A 139 6.91 2.12 20.72
C ASP A 139 6.57 0.68 21.13
N PHE A 140 5.94 -0.11 20.24
CA PHE A 140 5.33 -1.38 20.63
C PHE A 140 5.87 -2.61 19.91
N ILE A 141 6.70 -2.48 18.88
CA ILE A 141 7.37 -3.60 18.22
C ILE A 141 8.85 -3.58 18.62
N GLU A 142 9.25 -4.41 19.55
CA GLU A 142 10.62 -4.40 20.11
C GLU A 142 11.70 -4.75 19.08
N ASN A 143 11.41 -5.68 18.16
CA ASN A 143 12.38 -6.18 17.19
C ASN A 143 12.53 -5.21 16.00
N GLU A 144 13.71 -4.58 15.88
CA GLU A 144 14.02 -3.62 14.82
C GLU A 144 13.87 -4.20 13.40
N ASN A 145 14.34 -5.43 13.17
CA ASN A 145 14.16 -6.10 11.88
C ASN A 145 12.68 -6.21 11.49
N MET A 146 11.82 -6.62 12.42
CA MET A 146 10.39 -6.76 12.17
C MET A 146 9.70 -5.41 11.88
N ARG A 147 10.05 -4.36 12.64
CA ARG A 147 9.58 -2.99 12.36
C ARG A 147 9.95 -2.55 10.95
N ASN A 148 11.21 -2.77 10.56
CA ASN A 148 11.68 -2.34 9.25
C ASN A 148 11.10 -3.18 8.11
N ILE A 149 10.78 -4.46 8.32
CA ILE A 149 10.05 -5.26 7.32
C ILE A 149 8.68 -4.65 7.01
N ILE A 150 7.89 -4.28 8.03
CA ILE A 150 6.60 -3.60 7.82
C ILE A 150 6.81 -2.27 7.08
N LYS A 151 7.81 -1.48 7.51
CA LYS A 151 8.13 -0.19 6.89
C LYS A 151 8.62 -0.34 5.44
N CYS A 152 9.30 -1.45 5.09
CA CYS A 152 9.65 -1.77 3.70
C CYS A 152 8.41 -2.07 2.86
N GLY A 153 7.49 -2.90 3.36
CA GLY A 153 6.22 -3.14 2.68
C GLY A 153 5.44 -1.86 2.41
N SER A 154 5.33 -0.99 3.42
CA SER A 154 4.70 0.33 3.24
C SER A 154 5.44 1.22 2.24
N GLY A 155 6.77 1.15 2.20
CA GLY A 155 7.61 1.93 1.26
C GLY A 155 7.35 1.53 -0.18
N VAL A 156 7.41 0.23 -0.48
CA VAL A 156 7.12 -0.32 -1.82
C VAL A 156 5.73 0.10 -2.27
N GLU A 157 4.70 -0.13 -1.47
CA GLU A 157 3.33 0.22 -1.86
C GLU A 157 3.16 1.73 -2.12
N ARG A 158 3.77 2.58 -1.30
CA ARG A 158 3.70 4.03 -1.47
C ARG A 158 4.39 4.50 -2.74
N ILE A 159 5.58 3.97 -3.04
CA ILE A 159 6.33 4.32 -4.25
C ILE A 159 5.52 3.90 -5.49
N SER A 160 5.06 2.66 -5.52
CA SER A 160 4.28 2.11 -6.63
C SER A 160 3.00 2.93 -6.89
N LEU A 161 2.18 3.18 -5.87
CA LEU A 161 0.96 3.99 -6.00
C LEU A 161 1.25 5.45 -6.37
N SER A 162 2.31 6.06 -5.80
CA SER A 162 2.67 7.43 -6.13
C SER A 162 3.08 7.60 -7.59
N LEU A 163 3.82 6.63 -8.12
CA LEU A 163 4.24 6.63 -9.52
C LEU A 163 3.06 6.35 -10.46
N SER A 164 2.25 5.33 -10.17
CA SER A 164 1.10 4.95 -11.01
C SER A 164 0.06 6.06 -11.09
N LEU A 165 -0.31 6.65 -9.95
CA LEU A 165 -1.32 7.71 -9.89
C LEU A 165 -0.78 9.12 -10.13
N SER A 166 0.51 9.26 -10.45
CA SER A 166 1.18 10.58 -10.52
C SER A 166 0.93 11.44 -9.27
N TYR A 167 0.87 10.79 -8.10
CA TYR A 167 0.52 11.39 -6.82
C TYR A 167 1.75 11.56 -5.94
N HIS A 168 1.97 12.77 -5.42
CA HIS A 168 3.15 13.09 -4.59
C HIS A 168 4.51 12.77 -5.22
N LEU A 169 4.66 12.88 -6.55
CA LEU A 169 5.88 12.53 -7.29
C LEU A 169 7.15 13.17 -6.72
N LYS A 170 7.07 14.40 -6.19
CA LYS A 170 8.21 15.09 -5.56
C LYS A 170 8.77 14.35 -4.33
N ALA A 171 7.97 13.50 -3.69
CA ALA A 171 8.37 12.73 -2.52
C ALA A 171 9.00 11.38 -2.88
N VAL A 172 8.85 10.88 -4.11
CA VAL A 172 9.26 9.53 -4.51
C VAL A 172 10.74 9.27 -4.24
N ALA A 173 11.63 10.18 -4.60
CA ALA A 173 13.07 10.04 -4.32
C ALA A 173 13.35 9.89 -2.82
N THR A 174 12.67 10.68 -1.99
CA THR A 174 12.77 10.58 -0.53
C THR A 174 12.24 9.25 -0.01
N GLU A 175 11.15 8.73 -0.58
CA GLU A 175 10.59 7.43 -0.17
C GLU A 175 11.50 6.27 -0.62
N ILE A 176 12.13 6.34 -1.79
CA ILE A 176 13.17 5.39 -2.23
C ILE A 176 14.34 5.39 -1.24
N HIS A 177 14.86 6.57 -0.88
CA HIS A 177 15.92 6.69 0.12
C HIS A 177 15.54 6.03 1.45
N LYS A 178 14.33 6.30 1.94
CA LYS A 178 13.83 5.68 3.18
C LYS A 178 13.68 4.15 3.05
N LEU A 179 13.22 3.65 1.90
CA LEU A 179 13.09 2.23 1.63
C LEU A 179 14.45 1.54 1.70
N LEU A 180 15.44 2.06 0.97
CA LEU A 180 16.80 1.52 0.93
C LEU A 180 17.47 1.54 2.31
N SER A 181 17.34 2.64 3.03
CA SER A 181 17.86 2.79 4.39
C SER A 181 17.23 1.82 5.41
N ARG A 182 15.94 1.48 5.23
CA ARG A 182 15.24 0.50 6.07
C ARG A 182 15.62 -0.92 5.69
N LEU A 183 15.83 -1.18 4.40
CA LEU A 183 16.23 -2.47 3.89
C LEU A 183 17.55 -2.94 4.52
N GLU A 184 18.53 -2.06 4.69
CA GLU A 184 19.81 -2.35 5.37
C GLU A 184 19.64 -2.87 6.81
N LYS A 185 18.51 -2.55 7.45
CA LYS A 185 18.17 -2.99 8.82
C LYS A 185 17.33 -4.26 8.83
N THR A 186 17.15 -4.91 7.70
CA THR A 186 16.40 -6.16 7.56
C THR A 186 17.29 -7.31 7.10
N LYS A 187 16.75 -8.53 7.21
CA LYS A 187 17.36 -9.75 6.64
C LYS A 187 16.67 -10.18 5.35
N LEU A 188 15.90 -9.30 4.74
CA LEU A 188 15.20 -9.58 3.49
C LEU A 188 16.20 -9.75 2.35
N LYS A 189 15.94 -10.73 1.49
CA LYS A 189 16.72 -10.95 0.27
C LYS A 189 16.10 -10.14 -0.87
N THR A 190 16.95 -9.46 -1.60
CA THR A 190 16.56 -8.60 -2.71
C THR A 190 17.07 -9.09 -4.04
N ASP A 191 16.36 -8.73 -5.10
CA ASP A 191 16.88 -8.85 -6.46
C ASP A 191 17.97 -7.80 -6.70
N PRO A 192 19.19 -8.20 -7.11
CA PRO A 192 20.30 -7.26 -7.30
C PRO A 192 20.04 -6.25 -8.42
N THR A 193 19.26 -6.64 -9.46
CA THR A 193 18.95 -5.77 -10.60
C THR A 193 17.95 -4.70 -10.19
N ALA A 194 16.88 -5.09 -9.52
CA ALA A 194 15.88 -4.18 -8.98
C ALA A 194 16.50 -3.20 -7.98
N LEU A 195 17.31 -3.71 -7.06
CA LEU A 195 18.02 -2.90 -6.08
C LEU A 195 18.92 -1.85 -6.73
N LYS A 196 19.66 -2.23 -7.78
CA LYS A 196 20.51 -1.29 -8.54
C LYS A 196 19.71 -0.19 -9.19
N ILE A 197 18.55 -0.50 -9.79
CA ILE A 197 17.68 0.50 -10.42
C ILE A 197 17.20 1.53 -9.39
N LEU A 198 16.81 1.09 -8.19
CA LEU A 198 16.38 1.97 -7.12
C LEU A 198 17.53 2.84 -6.58
N TRP A 199 18.74 2.30 -6.43
CA TRP A 199 19.94 3.08 -6.10
C TRP A 199 20.27 4.13 -7.17
N ASP A 200 20.19 3.74 -8.45
CA ASP A 200 20.43 4.67 -9.57
C ASP A 200 19.38 5.79 -9.61
N ALA A 201 18.14 5.51 -9.18
CA ALA A 201 17.07 6.51 -9.08
C ALA A 201 17.28 7.48 -7.90
N GLU A 202 17.75 6.97 -6.76
CA GLU A 202 18.07 7.80 -5.58
C GLU A 202 19.23 8.77 -5.87
N LEU A 203 20.28 8.26 -6.53
CA LEU A 203 21.51 9.00 -6.83
C LEU A 203 21.43 9.82 -8.13
N ALA A 204 20.23 10.01 -8.69
CA ALA A 204 20.06 10.74 -9.94
C ALA A 204 20.53 12.20 -9.80
N GLU A 205 21.64 12.52 -10.47
CA GLU A 205 22.17 13.88 -10.55
C GLU A 205 21.37 14.72 -11.55
N PRO A 206 21.31 16.06 -11.36
CA PRO A 206 20.72 16.96 -12.32
C PRO A 206 21.39 16.83 -13.70
N GLY A 207 20.62 16.48 -14.73
CA GLY A 207 21.12 16.31 -16.10
C GLY A 207 21.33 14.85 -16.55
N ARG A 208 21.13 13.87 -15.67
CA ARG A 208 21.04 12.45 -16.06
C ARG A 208 19.65 12.16 -16.66
N GLU A 209 19.61 11.32 -17.68
CA GLU A 209 18.35 10.86 -18.26
C GLU A 209 17.50 10.16 -17.20
N PRO A 210 16.24 10.57 -17.00
CA PRO A 210 15.39 10.01 -15.96
C PRO A 210 15.07 8.54 -16.26
N ILE A 211 15.07 7.70 -15.22
CA ILE A 211 14.64 6.31 -15.34
C ILE A 211 13.15 6.31 -15.71
N PRO A 212 12.74 5.56 -16.75
CA PRO A 212 11.32 5.46 -17.11
C PRO A 212 10.47 4.99 -15.93
N VAL A 213 9.32 5.63 -15.71
CA VAL A 213 8.42 5.37 -14.58
C VAL A 213 8.04 3.88 -14.51
N LYS A 214 7.68 3.26 -15.64
CA LYS A 214 7.36 1.83 -15.72
C LYS A 214 8.50 0.96 -15.20
N LYS A 215 9.74 1.25 -15.59
CA LYS A 215 10.91 0.49 -15.14
C LYS A 215 11.17 0.66 -13.65
N LEU A 216 10.83 1.82 -13.10
CA LEU A 216 10.98 2.09 -11.68
C LEU A 216 9.91 1.34 -10.86
N ILE A 217 8.67 1.31 -11.36
CA ILE A 217 7.58 0.51 -10.75
C ILE A 217 7.95 -0.99 -10.78
N GLU A 218 8.41 -1.51 -11.92
CA GLU A 218 8.83 -2.90 -12.07
C GLU A 218 9.97 -3.26 -11.10
N ALA A 219 10.94 -2.38 -10.91
CA ALA A 219 12.04 -2.59 -9.96
C ALA A 219 11.55 -2.56 -8.51
N ASP A 220 10.65 -1.65 -8.15
CA ASP A 220 10.08 -1.56 -6.82
C ASP A 220 9.25 -2.79 -6.46
N GLU A 221 8.38 -3.23 -7.37
CA GLU A 221 7.54 -4.43 -7.19
C GLU A 221 8.34 -5.73 -7.10
N ASN A 222 9.44 -5.84 -7.86
CA ASN A 222 10.29 -7.03 -7.91
C ASN A 222 11.49 -6.96 -6.96
N LEU A 223 11.54 -5.97 -6.06
CA LEU A 223 12.69 -5.76 -5.18
C LEU A 223 12.99 -6.97 -4.28
N PHE A 224 11.97 -7.69 -3.82
CA PHE A 224 12.12 -8.79 -2.86
C PHE A 224 11.95 -10.16 -3.49
N LEU A 225 12.96 -11.04 -3.35
CA LEU A 225 13.06 -12.34 -4.03
C LEU A 225 12.16 -13.46 -3.47
N VAL A 226 11.41 -13.27 -2.42
CA VAL A 226 10.81 -14.41 -1.74
C VAL A 226 9.37 -14.16 -1.35
N TRP A 227 8.48 -14.38 -2.30
CA TRP A 227 7.08 -14.33 -1.90
C TRP A 227 6.20 -15.27 -2.72
N GLU A 228 6.58 -16.54 -2.81
CA GLU A 228 5.84 -17.59 -3.53
C GLU A 228 4.45 -17.91 -2.94
N MET A 229 4.00 -17.20 -1.90
CA MET A 229 2.66 -17.38 -1.36
C MET A 229 2.03 -16.02 -1.07
N GLN A 230 1.41 -15.45 -2.08
CA GLN A 230 0.30 -14.54 -1.82
C GLN A 230 -0.76 -15.31 -1.02
N PRO A 231 -1.34 -14.75 0.05
CA PRO A 231 -2.55 -15.33 0.63
C PRO A 231 -3.58 -15.47 -0.49
N ALA A 232 -4.17 -16.66 -0.63
CA ALA A 232 -5.17 -16.90 -1.64
C ALA A 232 -6.25 -15.81 -1.58
N GLY A 233 -6.37 -15.02 -2.64
CA GLY A 233 -7.34 -13.91 -2.74
C GLY A 233 -6.77 -12.58 -3.20
N CYS A 234 -5.46 -12.38 -3.24
CA CYS A 234 -4.90 -11.13 -3.77
C CYS A 234 -4.33 -11.37 -5.16
N ILE A 235 -5.18 -11.27 -6.17
CA ILE A 235 -4.79 -11.19 -7.57
C ILE A 235 -4.55 -9.70 -7.89
N LEU A 236 -3.37 -9.20 -7.57
CA LEU A 236 -2.74 -8.17 -8.37
C LEU A 236 -1.45 -8.77 -8.90
N ALA A 237 -1.60 -9.76 -9.78
CA ALA A 237 -0.65 -9.96 -10.84
C ALA A 237 -0.81 -8.71 -11.73
N TRP A 238 0.02 -7.72 -11.56
CA TRP A 238 0.27 -6.74 -12.63
C TRP A 238 0.72 -7.58 -13.83
N GLY A 239 -0.20 -7.72 -14.78
CA GLY A 239 -0.08 -8.67 -15.86
C GLY A 239 1.26 -8.57 -16.56
N THR A 240 2.01 -9.67 -16.51
CA THR A 240 2.79 -10.10 -17.66
C THR A 240 1.79 -10.53 -18.75
N SER A 241 1.09 -9.58 -19.32
CA SER A 241 0.42 -9.77 -20.60
C SER A 241 1.42 -9.32 -21.65
N ASP A 242 1.97 -10.31 -22.37
CA ASP A 242 2.64 -10.14 -23.63
C ASP A 242 1.89 -9.13 -24.50
N TRP A 243 2.54 -8.00 -24.79
CA TRP A 243 2.29 -7.15 -25.94
C TRP A 243 3.58 -6.82 -26.63
#